data_b99838f86ba3c1cf2e1505a0cd1d40aa
#
_entry.id   b99838f86ba3c1cf2e1505a0cd1d40aa
#
_cell.length_a   1.000
_cell.length_b   1.000
_cell.length_c   1.000
_cell.angle_alpha   90.00
_cell.angle_beta   90.00
_cell.angle_gamma   90.00
#
_symmetry.space_group_name_H-M   'P 1'
#
loop_
_entity.id
_entity.type
_entity.pdbx_description
1 polymer ?
#
loop_
_entity_poly.entity_id
_entity_poly.type
_entity_poly.pdbx_seq_one_letter_code
_entity_poly.pdbx_strand_id
1 'polypeptide(L)'
;MSNGIASVNYRVLFALVINMNAATCVAEGIEWRRYQIPSTGANVDIPVSIFTEDTGSPDGGTGRRFFTQDHRADLTIQSVPNPTNVSPAEFLQKRRPPQDIQYKRVTPRFFAVSSIRKDRTWYNRCNRANGYMHCVLINYPAAEDRQWDAIVTRISLSLAQ
;
A
#
# COMPACT_ATOMS: atom_id res chain seq x y z
N MET A 1 51.82 39.81 -67.96
CA MET A 1 50.88 38.68 -68.03
C MET A 1 51.12 37.79 -66.82
N SER A 2 50.31 37.94 -65.78
CA SER A 2 50.41 37.09 -64.53
C SER A 2 49.08 36.72 -64.14
N ASN A 3 48.77 35.38 -64.26
CA ASN A 3 47.52 34.78 -63.85
C ASN A 3 47.57 34.45 -62.39
N GLY A 4 46.74 35.13 -61.58
CA GLY A 4 46.50 34.76 -60.18
C GLY A 4 45.47 33.67 -60.07
N ILE A 5 45.87 32.59 -59.44
CA ILE A 5 44.98 31.46 -59.10
C ILE A 5 44.45 31.73 -57.72
N ALA A 6 43.13 31.95 -57.60
CA ALA A 6 42.43 32.08 -56.32
C ALA A 6 42.21 30.69 -55.70
N SER A 7 42.79 30.43 -54.52
CA SER A 7 42.53 29.22 -53.74
C SER A 7 41.24 29.38 -52.93
N VAL A 8 40.25 28.51 -53.23
CA VAL A 8 38.98 28.40 -52.47
C VAL A 8 39.20 27.45 -51.28
N ASN A 9 39.22 28.00 -50.06
CA ASN A 9 39.26 27.20 -48.84
C ASN A 9 37.87 26.66 -48.50
N TYR A 10 37.64 25.38 -48.68
CA TYR A 10 36.47 24.68 -48.20
C TYR A 10 36.64 24.36 -46.68
N ARG A 11 35.94 25.11 -45.86
CA ARG A 11 35.77 24.74 -44.44
C ARG A 11 34.66 23.71 -44.36
N VAL A 12 35.02 22.43 -44.10
CA VAL A 12 34.09 21.36 -43.81
C VAL A 12 33.64 21.56 -42.35
N LEU A 13 32.39 21.99 -42.19
CA LEU A 13 31.70 22.02 -40.88
C LEU A 13 31.22 20.59 -40.56
N PHE A 14 31.89 19.91 -39.62
CA PHE A 14 31.40 18.71 -38.98
C PHE A 14 30.28 19.10 -38.02
N ALA A 15 29.00 18.82 -38.38
CA ALA A 15 27.90 18.90 -37.47
C ALA A 15 27.90 17.66 -36.58
N LEU A 16 28.25 17.85 -35.30
CA LEU A 16 28.17 16.84 -34.26
C LEU A 16 26.70 16.66 -33.88
N VAL A 17 26.05 15.60 -34.38
CA VAL A 17 24.69 15.24 -33.98
C VAL A 17 24.77 14.51 -32.64
N ILE A 18 24.51 15.24 -31.53
CA ILE A 18 24.37 14.65 -30.19
C ILE A 18 22.97 14.02 -30.13
N ASN A 19 22.92 12.68 -30.26
CA ASN A 19 21.72 11.91 -29.94
C ASN A 19 21.51 11.93 -28.43
N MET A 20 20.68 12.84 -27.92
CA MET A 20 20.16 12.78 -26.57
C MET A 20 19.07 11.68 -26.51
N ASN A 21 19.45 10.47 -26.15
CA ASN A 21 18.50 9.47 -25.70
C ASN A 21 17.91 9.96 -24.37
N ALA A 22 16.74 10.61 -24.42
CA ALA A 22 15.93 10.86 -23.26
C ALA A 22 15.42 9.50 -22.77
N ALA A 23 16.07 8.91 -21.76
CA ALA A 23 15.54 7.82 -21.01
C ALA A 23 14.25 8.32 -20.32
N THR A 24 13.10 7.99 -20.89
CA THR A 24 11.81 8.18 -20.22
C THR A 24 11.81 7.26 -19.00
N CYS A 25 12.12 7.80 -17.82
CA CYS A 25 11.84 7.16 -16.54
C CYS A 25 10.31 7.06 -16.45
N VAL A 26 9.75 5.94 -16.90
CA VAL A 26 8.36 5.59 -16.58
C VAL A 26 8.37 5.29 -15.10
N ALA A 27 7.82 6.20 -14.29
CA ALA A 27 7.53 5.90 -12.89
C ALA A 27 6.57 4.71 -12.92
N GLU A 28 7.06 3.53 -12.54
CA GLU A 28 6.20 2.34 -12.40
C GLU A 28 5.13 2.68 -11.37
N GLY A 29 3.88 2.77 -11.85
CA GLY A 29 2.73 3.00 -10.98
C GLY A 29 2.54 1.80 -10.05
N ILE A 30 1.99 2.04 -8.85
CA ILE A 30 1.67 0.96 -7.92
C ILE A 30 0.71 -0.03 -8.58
N GLU A 31 1.13 -1.31 -8.69
CA GLU A 31 0.27 -2.39 -9.18
C GLU A 31 -0.70 -2.83 -8.08
N TRP A 32 -2.00 -2.79 -8.36
CA TRP A 32 -3.06 -3.18 -7.45
C TRP A 32 -3.77 -4.43 -7.93
N ARG A 33 -4.03 -5.38 -6.99
CA ARG A 33 -4.85 -6.56 -7.26
C ARG A 33 -5.93 -6.74 -6.21
N ARG A 34 -7.07 -7.23 -6.61
CA ARG A 34 -8.13 -7.64 -5.71
C ARG A 34 -7.77 -8.99 -5.08
N TYR A 35 -7.62 -9.00 -3.75
CA TYR A 35 -7.48 -10.22 -2.97
C TYR A 35 -8.83 -10.61 -2.35
N GLN A 36 -9.16 -11.90 -2.36
CA GLN A 36 -10.37 -12.43 -1.74
C GLN A 36 -10.01 -13.56 -0.79
N ILE A 37 -10.65 -13.60 0.39
CA ILE A 37 -10.62 -14.74 1.29
C ILE A 37 -11.72 -15.72 0.83
N PRO A 38 -11.39 -16.89 0.26
CA PRO A 38 -12.39 -17.74 -0.40
C PRO A 38 -13.49 -18.25 0.54
N SER A 39 -13.13 -18.55 1.80
CA SER A 39 -14.04 -19.13 2.79
C SER A 39 -15.06 -18.15 3.36
N THR A 40 -14.83 -16.84 3.25
CA THR A 40 -15.69 -15.81 3.88
C THR A 40 -16.19 -14.76 2.91
N GLY A 41 -15.64 -14.71 1.69
CA GLY A 41 -16.00 -13.73 0.67
C GLY A 41 -15.40 -12.33 0.87
N ALA A 42 -14.75 -12.06 2.01
CA ALA A 42 -14.08 -10.79 2.26
C ALA A 42 -13.06 -10.48 1.17
N ASN A 43 -13.06 -9.26 0.67
CA ASN A 43 -12.15 -8.85 -0.40
C ASN A 43 -11.60 -7.44 -0.18
N VAL A 44 -10.40 -7.19 -0.73
CA VAL A 44 -9.67 -5.93 -0.55
C VAL A 44 -8.67 -5.73 -1.69
N ASP A 45 -8.39 -4.48 -2.06
CA ASP A 45 -7.31 -4.16 -3.00
C ASP A 45 -5.97 -4.17 -2.29
N ILE A 46 -4.99 -4.90 -2.82
CA ILE A 46 -3.62 -4.98 -2.32
C ILE A 46 -2.65 -4.38 -3.32
N PRO A 47 -1.72 -3.51 -2.90
CA PRO A 47 -0.62 -3.04 -3.74
C PRO A 47 0.47 -4.13 -3.81
N VAL A 48 0.33 -5.04 -4.79
CA VAL A 48 1.21 -6.23 -4.91
C VAL A 48 2.65 -5.89 -5.31
N SER A 49 2.90 -4.70 -5.85
CA SER A 49 4.25 -4.19 -6.09
C SER A 49 4.95 -3.71 -4.80
N ILE A 50 4.20 -3.52 -3.71
CA ILE A 50 4.71 -3.08 -2.40
C ILE A 50 4.79 -4.26 -1.44
N PHE A 51 3.69 -4.99 -1.27
CA PHE A 51 3.61 -6.18 -0.42
C PHE A 51 3.90 -7.43 -1.27
N THR A 52 5.17 -7.75 -1.41
CA THR A 52 5.68 -8.77 -2.33
C THR A 52 5.82 -10.15 -1.70
N GLU A 53 5.85 -10.23 -0.35
CA GLU A 53 6.07 -11.48 0.37
C GLU A 53 4.81 -11.95 1.08
N ASP A 54 4.26 -13.08 0.63
CA ASP A 54 3.14 -13.77 1.30
C ASP A 54 3.71 -14.72 2.37
N THR A 55 3.41 -14.44 3.63
CA THR A 55 3.88 -15.24 4.78
C THR A 55 2.83 -16.21 5.32
N GLY A 56 1.73 -16.40 4.60
CA GLY A 56 0.70 -17.37 4.95
C GLY A 56 -0.43 -16.83 5.82
N SER A 57 -1.06 -17.73 6.55
CA SER A 57 -2.24 -17.40 7.36
C SER A 57 -1.88 -16.62 8.62
N PRO A 58 -2.63 -15.57 8.99
CA PRO A 58 -2.43 -14.86 10.24
C PRO A 58 -2.96 -15.68 11.44
N ASP A 59 -2.48 -15.35 12.64
CA ASP A 59 -2.98 -15.92 13.87
C ASP A 59 -4.42 -15.44 14.16
N GLY A 60 -5.28 -16.36 14.58
CA GLY A 60 -6.62 -16.06 15.11
C GLY A 60 -7.67 -15.66 14.07
N GLY A 61 -7.47 -16.03 12.80
CA GLY A 61 -8.44 -15.80 11.74
C GLY A 61 -8.06 -16.45 10.42
N THR A 62 -8.99 -16.41 9.46
CA THR A 62 -8.75 -16.86 8.09
C THR A 62 -8.31 -15.67 7.26
N GLY A 63 -7.23 -15.81 6.49
CA GLY A 63 -6.72 -14.74 5.63
C GLY A 63 -5.26 -14.90 5.26
N ARG A 64 -4.58 -13.78 5.02
CA ARG A 64 -3.17 -13.73 4.63
C ARG A 64 -2.45 -12.56 5.27
N ARG A 65 -1.15 -12.73 5.46
CA ARG A 65 -0.22 -11.70 5.88
C ARG A 65 0.85 -11.52 4.83
N PHE A 66 1.12 -10.27 4.50
CA PHE A 66 2.10 -9.88 3.49
C PHE A 66 3.11 -8.91 4.09
N PHE A 67 4.34 -8.97 3.61
CA PHE A 67 5.39 -8.02 3.95
C PHE A 67 5.92 -7.30 2.72
N THR A 68 6.46 -6.11 2.95
CA THR A 68 7.38 -5.48 1.99
C THR A 68 8.69 -6.26 1.94
N GLN A 69 9.43 -6.18 0.83
CA GLN A 69 10.69 -6.90 0.65
C GLN A 69 11.73 -6.59 1.75
N ASP A 70 11.73 -5.37 2.28
CA ASP A 70 12.61 -4.93 3.37
C ASP A 70 12.05 -5.23 4.77
N HIS A 71 10.88 -5.87 4.86
CA HIS A 71 10.15 -6.19 6.09
C HIS A 71 9.83 -4.98 6.99
N ARG A 72 9.90 -3.75 6.45
CA ARG A 72 9.60 -2.53 7.21
C ARG A 72 8.10 -2.24 7.32
N ALA A 73 7.29 -2.83 6.45
CA ALA A 73 5.84 -2.74 6.54
C ALA A 73 5.18 -4.11 6.37
N ASP A 74 4.02 -4.28 6.97
CA ASP A 74 3.20 -5.48 6.80
C ASP A 74 1.71 -5.14 6.68
N LEU A 75 1.01 -6.00 5.93
CA LEU A 75 -0.42 -5.97 5.71
C LEU A 75 -1.01 -7.32 6.08
N THR A 76 -1.90 -7.34 7.07
CA THR A 76 -2.71 -8.52 7.39
C THR A 76 -4.14 -8.30 6.94
N ILE A 77 -4.68 -9.25 6.20
CA ILE A 77 -6.08 -9.32 5.78
C ILE A 77 -6.67 -10.55 6.42
N GLN A 78 -7.70 -10.38 7.23
CA GLN A 78 -8.28 -11.51 7.95
C GLN A 78 -9.79 -11.38 8.17
N SER A 79 -10.45 -12.53 8.24
CA SER A 79 -11.82 -12.68 8.72
C SER A 79 -11.77 -13.38 10.08
N VAL A 80 -12.22 -12.70 11.12
CA VAL A 80 -12.27 -13.20 12.48
C VAL A 80 -13.70 -13.63 12.79
N PRO A 81 -13.96 -14.84 13.27
CA PRO A 81 -15.29 -15.28 13.66
C PRO A 81 -15.93 -14.33 14.69
N ASN A 82 -17.17 -13.98 14.45
CA ASN A 82 -18.00 -13.14 15.32
C ASN A 82 -19.40 -13.76 15.49
N PRO A 83 -19.49 -15.00 16.03
CA PRO A 83 -20.74 -15.78 16.07
C PRO A 83 -21.82 -15.12 16.92
N THR A 84 -21.44 -14.37 17.95
CA THR A 84 -22.36 -13.61 18.80
C THR A 84 -22.70 -12.24 18.23
N ASN A 85 -22.17 -11.94 17.03
CA ASN A 85 -22.44 -10.71 16.29
C ASN A 85 -22.22 -9.42 17.12
N VAL A 86 -21.16 -9.39 17.93
CA VAL A 86 -20.81 -8.21 18.74
C VAL A 86 -20.58 -7.00 17.85
N SER A 87 -20.83 -5.82 18.41
CA SER A 87 -20.64 -4.56 17.69
C SER A 87 -19.17 -4.29 17.39
N PRO A 88 -18.86 -3.44 16.37
CA PRO A 88 -17.49 -2.98 16.14
C PRO A 88 -16.85 -2.33 17.37
N ALA A 89 -17.62 -1.58 18.15
CA ALA A 89 -17.15 -0.95 19.40
C ALA A 89 -16.72 -2.00 20.43
N GLU A 90 -17.56 -3.01 20.69
CA GLU A 90 -17.27 -4.08 21.62
C GLU A 90 -16.10 -4.96 21.13
N PHE A 91 -16.06 -5.27 19.83
CA PHE A 91 -14.96 -6.03 19.24
C PHE A 91 -13.61 -5.30 19.40
N LEU A 92 -13.60 -3.98 19.16
CA LEU A 92 -12.42 -3.15 19.39
C LEU A 92 -11.96 -3.18 20.83
N GLN A 93 -12.88 -3.05 21.80
CA GLN A 93 -12.56 -3.11 23.22
C GLN A 93 -11.96 -4.45 23.62
N LYS A 94 -12.51 -5.57 23.15
CA LYS A 94 -11.99 -6.92 23.42
C LYS A 94 -10.57 -7.12 22.89
N ARG A 95 -10.19 -6.42 21.82
CA ARG A 95 -8.84 -6.46 21.24
C ARG A 95 -7.80 -5.65 22.01
N ARG A 96 -8.20 -4.94 23.07
CA ARG A 96 -7.32 -4.09 23.90
C ARG A 96 -6.49 -3.15 23.02
N PRO A 97 -7.12 -2.19 22.34
CA PRO A 97 -6.41 -1.26 21.47
C PRO A 97 -5.33 -0.51 22.26
N PRO A 98 -4.24 -0.06 21.61
CA PRO A 98 -3.24 0.78 22.24
C PRO A 98 -3.86 2.02 22.89
N GLN A 99 -3.25 2.52 23.98
CA GLN A 99 -3.75 3.73 24.64
C GLN A 99 -3.52 5.00 23.80
N ASP A 100 -2.46 5.02 23.01
CA ASP A 100 -2.04 6.19 22.20
C ASP A 100 -2.72 6.21 20.83
N ILE A 101 -4.06 6.24 20.82
CA ILE A 101 -4.84 6.32 19.57
C ILE A 101 -4.75 7.73 19.01
N GLN A 102 -4.23 7.86 17.78
CA GLN A 102 -4.16 9.12 17.03
C GLN A 102 -5.43 9.40 16.22
N TYR A 103 -6.06 8.33 15.72
CA TYR A 103 -7.30 8.40 14.95
C TYR A 103 -8.25 7.29 15.39
N LYS A 104 -9.53 7.64 15.56
CA LYS A 104 -10.58 6.67 15.90
C LYS A 104 -11.89 7.05 15.24
N ARG A 105 -12.44 6.12 14.47
CA ARG A 105 -13.81 6.18 13.95
C ARG A 105 -14.52 4.87 14.23
N VAL A 106 -15.66 4.93 14.89
CA VAL A 106 -16.46 3.75 15.24
C VAL A 106 -17.90 4.01 14.81
N THR A 107 -18.48 3.04 14.12
CA THR A 107 -19.87 3.06 13.63
C THR A 107 -20.51 1.70 13.92
N PRO A 108 -21.83 1.53 13.74
CA PRO A 108 -22.45 0.21 13.85
C PRO A 108 -21.95 -0.82 12.84
N ARG A 109 -21.33 -0.38 11.74
CA ARG A 109 -20.85 -1.23 10.64
C ARG A 109 -19.36 -1.50 10.64
N PHE A 110 -18.57 -0.59 11.17
CA PHE A 110 -17.10 -0.74 11.18
C PHE A 110 -16.45 0.10 12.28
N PHE A 111 -15.20 -0.23 12.59
CA PHE A 111 -14.29 0.72 13.21
C PHE A 111 -13.04 0.90 12.34
N ALA A 112 -12.39 2.05 12.50
CA ALA A 112 -11.05 2.31 12.01
C ALA A 112 -10.28 3.07 13.09
N VAL A 113 -9.07 2.61 13.40
CA VAL A 113 -8.18 3.21 14.41
C VAL A 113 -6.76 3.24 13.91
N SER A 114 -6.02 4.28 14.26
CA SER A 114 -4.57 4.27 14.13
C SER A 114 -3.91 4.71 15.42
N SER A 115 -2.70 4.23 15.65
CA SER A 115 -1.87 4.57 16.80
C SER A 115 -0.41 4.58 16.36
N ILE A 116 0.41 5.37 17.05
CA ILE A 116 1.87 5.35 16.88
C ILE A 116 2.46 4.68 18.10
N ARG A 117 3.27 3.65 17.88
CA ARG A 117 3.95 2.92 18.94
C ARG A 117 5.36 2.60 18.51
N LYS A 118 6.36 3.09 19.24
CA LYS A 118 7.77 2.90 18.93
C LYS A 118 8.04 3.23 17.46
N ASP A 119 8.04 4.38 16.99
CA ASP A 119 8.36 4.75 15.60
C ASP A 119 7.54 4.05 14.48
N ARG A 120 6.48 3.31 14.83
CA ARG A 120 5.61 2.62 13.87
C ARG A 120 4.17 3.09 13.99
N THR A 121 3.55 3.32 12.84
CA THR A 121 2.11 3.50 12.72
C THR A 121 1.43 2.15 12.59
N TRP A 122 0.39 1.95 13.40
CA TRP A 122 -0.50 0.80 13.41
C TRP A 122 -1.87 1.24 12.99
N TYR A 123 -2.30 0.84 11.82
CA TYR A 123 -3.64 1.09 11.32
C TYR A 123 -4.46 -0.20 11.34
N ASN A 124 -5.69 -0.12 11.82
CA ASN A 124 -6.62 -1.24 11.84
C ASN A 124 -8.02 -0.78 11.46
N ARG A 125 -8.61 -1.43 10.47
CA ARG A 125 -10.02 -1.30 10.14
C ARG A 125 -10.68 -2.67 10.11
N CYS A 126 -11.84 -2.79 10.78
CA CYS A 126 -12.66 -3.99 10.74
C CYS A 126 -14.10 -3.64 10.38
N ASN A 127 -14.63 -4.30 9.36
CA ASN A 127 -16.02 -4.21 8.94
C ASN A 127 -16.80 -5.38 9.53
N ARG A 128 -17.96 -5.10 10.11
CA ARG A 128 -18.90 -6.11 10.61
C ARG A 128 -19.60 -6.77 9.43
N ALA A 129 -19.63 -8.09 9.43
CA ALA A 129 -20.31 -8.92 8.44
C ALA A 129 -21.05 -10.07 9.14
N ASN A 130 -21.82 -10.85 8.39
CA ASN A 130 -22.59 -11.96 8.96
C ASN A 130 -21.67 -13.04 9.55
N GLY A 131 -21.60 -13.11 10.88
CA GLY A 131 -20.80 -14.08 11.61
C GLY A 131 -19.29 -13.80 11.63
N TYR A 132 -18.83 -12.68 11.07
CA TYR A 132 -17.42 -12.30 10.98
C TYR A 132 -17.18 -10.82 11.24
N MET A 133 -15.94 -10.51 11.60
CA MET A 133 -15.32 -9.19 11.43
C MET A 133 -14.23 -9.32 10.39
N HIS A 134 -14.39 -8.64 9.26
CA HIS A 134 -13.38 -8.57 8.21
C HIS A 134 -12.44 -7.42 8.48
N CYS A 135 -11.15 -7.70 8.61
CA CYS A 135 -10.15 -6.74 9.08
C CYS A 135 -9.00 -6.59 8.10
N VAL A 136 -8.50 -5.36 7.99
CA VAL A 136 -7.16 -5.05 7.48
C VAL A 136 -6.36 -4.40 8.60
N LEU A 137 -5.14 -4.90 8.79
CA LEU A 137 -4.17 -4.35 9.74
C LEU A 137 -2.92 -3.98 8.93
N ILE A 138 -2.45 -2.76 9.06
CA ILE A 138 -1.33 -2.25 8.29
C ILE A 138 -0.34 -1.61 9.28
N ASN A 139 0.92 -2.04 9.22
CA ASN A 139 1.98 -1.50 10.05
C ASN A 139 3.11 -1.00 9.17
N TYR A 140 3.58 0.20 9.42
CA TYR A 140 4.63 0.84 8.64
C TYR A 140 5.40 1.87 9.48
N PRO A 141 6.61 2.33 9.04
CA PRO A 141 7.37 3.34 9.77
C PRO A 141 6.60 4.68 9.87
N ALA A 142 6.44 5.22 11.09
CA ALA A 142 5.71 6.47 11.30
C ALA A 142 6.35 7.68 10.58
N ALA A 143 7.66 7.65 10.37
CA ALA A 143 8.34 8.69 9.61
C ALA A 143 7.91 8.75 8.13
N GLU A 144 7.23 7.71 7.62
CA GLU A 144 6.77 7.57 6.25
C GLU A 144 5.26 7.81 6.08
N ASP A 145 4.57 8.30 7.11
CA ASP A 145 3.09 8.47 7.10
C ASP A 145 2.55 9.12 5.83
N ARG A 146 3.20 10.17 5.32
CA ARG A 146 2.77 10.86 4.10
C ARG A 146 2.82 9.98 2.85
N GLN A 147 3.77 9.05 2.78
CA GLN A 147 3.92 8.13 1.66
C GLN A 147 2.86 7.03 1.72
N TRP A 148 2.51 6.62 2.95
CA TRP A 148 1.55 5.56 3.21
C TRP A 148 0.08 6.01 3.18
N ASP A 149 -0.22 7.29 3.36
CA ASP A 149 -1.59 7.81 3.51
C ASP A 149 -2.53 7.36 2.37
N ALA A 150 -2.14 7.58 1.12
CA ALA A 150 -2.95 7.18 -0.03
C ALA A 150 -3.09 5.65 -0.16
N ILE A 151 -2.02 4.91 0.17
CA ILE A 151 -2.00 3.44 0.13
C ILE A 151 -2.94 2.87 1.19
N VAL A 152 -2.79 3.29 2.44
CA VAL A 152 -3.63 2.87 3.57
C VAL A 152 -5.09 3.23 3.32
N THR A 153 -5.36 4.43 2.83
CA THR A 153 -6.71 4.88 2.48
C THR A 153 -7.35 3.96 1.44
N ARG A 154 -6.66 3.64 0.35
CA ARG A 154 -7.21 2.76 -0.69
C ARG A 154 -7.44 1.35 -0.17
N ILE A 155 -6.48 0.74 0.51
CA ILE A 155 -6.66 -0.60 1.12
C ILE A 155 -7.87 -0.58 2.04
N SER A 156 -7.92 0.40 2.95
CA SER A 156 -8.98 0.54 3.95
C SER A 156 -10.37 0.69 3.32
N LEU A 157 -10.53 1.57 2.34
CA LEU A 157 -11.82 1.84 1.71
C LEU A 157 -12.28 0.72 0.77
N SER A 158 -11.36 -0.08 0.24
CA SER A 158 -11.66 -1.21 -0.64
C SER A 158 -12.13 -2.45 0.11
N LEU A 159 -11.98 -2.51 1.46
CA LEU A 159 -12.41 -3.65 2.25
C LEU A 159 -13.92 -3.85 2.18
N ALA A 160 -14.34 -4.93 1.55
CA ALA A 160 -15.73 -5.30 1.31
C ALA A 160 -15.98 -6.80 1.59
N GLN A 161 -17.24 -7.19 1.56
CA GLN A 161 -17.69 -8.57 1.58
C GLN A 161 -18.24 -8.94 0.21
#